data_ccb1069b680a0e360ca9662ab0d40f60
#
_entry.id   ccb1069b680a0e360ca9662ab0d40f60
#
_cell.length_a   1.000
_cell.length_b   1.000
_cell.length_c   1.000
_cell.angle_alpha   90.00
_cell.angle_beta   90.00
_cell.angle_gamma   90.00
#
_symmetry.space_group_name_H-M   'P 1'
#
loop_
_entity.id
_entity.type
_entity.pdbx_description
1 polymer ?
#
loop_
_entity_poly.entity_id
_entity_poly.type
_entity_poly.pdbx_seq_one_letter_code
_entity_poly.pdbx_strand_id
1 'polypeptide(L)'
;RADAFFVPVCSMLGKLCVILSDNKENTNMNIPVIFQFLKEVSANNNREWFNAHKDLYEEARREFENLLSAIITRISLFDESIRGVQVKDCTYRIYRDTRFSQDKTPYKTHLGGYINARGKKSDHCGYYVHIEPGNCLLAGGSYCLPPKTLKAVRQAVYDNIDEFRGIVENPDFKQYFPVIGEDFLKTAPKGFPKDFEYVQYLKCKEYTCYCNQPDSFFLAPDCVDRTAEIFKQMKPFADFLNYTIDDFE
;
A
#
# COMPACT_ATOMS: atom_id res chain seq x y z
N ARG A 1 29.74 -53.00 -2.17
CA ARG A 1 29.71 -52.14 -1.00
C ARG A 1 29.17 -50.79 -1.45
N ALA A 2 27.93 -50.50 -1.06
CA ALA A 2 27.25 -49.24 -1.31
C ALA A 2 27.21 -48.50 0.04
N ASP A 3 27.85 -47.34 0.09
CA ASP A 3 27.75 -46.42 1.23
C ASP A 3 26.64 -45.37 0.89
N ALA A 4 25.54 -45.50 1.61
CA ALA A 4 24.43 -44.53 1.57
C ALA A 4 24.78 -43.35 2.46
N PHE A 5 24.89 -42.16 1.88
CA PHE A 5 24.96 -40.88 2.61
C PHE A 5 23.59 -40.52 3.18
N PHE A 6 23.52 -40.60 4.51
CA PHE A 6 22.36 -40.18 5.30
C PHE A 6 22.51 -38.67 5.56
N VAL A 7 21.70 -37.82 4.92
CA VAL A 7 21.62 -36.38 5.22
C VAL A 7 20.52 -36.19 6.28
N PRO A 8 20.79 -35.56 7.42
CA PRO A 8 19.81 -35.44 8.50
C PRO A 8 18.75 -34.37 8.13
N VAL A 9 17.49 -34.77 8.11
CA VAL A 9 16.28 -33.95 7.88
C VAL A 9 16.02 -32.95 9.03
N CYS A 10 16.92 -32.85 10.00
CA CYS A 10 16.68 -32.08 11.25
C CYS A 10 16.85 -30.53 11.11
N SER A 11 17.35 -30.01 9.97
CA SER A 11 17.60 -28.56 9.83
C SER A 11 16.43 -27.75 9.30
N MET A 12 15.43 -28.40 8.67
CA MET A 12 14.26 -27.70 8.14
C MET A 12 13.14 -27.49 9.17
N LEU A 13 12.99 -28.43 10.12
CA LEU A 13 11.99 -28.31 11.19
C LEU A 13 12.29 -27.21 12.22
N GLY A 14 13.56 -26.90 12.44
CA GLY A 14 13.98 -25.82 13.35
C GLY A 14 13.65 -24.43 12.81
N LYS A 15 13.77 -24.21 11.49
CA LYS A 15 13.42 -22.94 10.85
C LYS A 15 11.90 -22.71 10.73
N LEU A 16 11.13 -23.80 10.58
CA LEU A 16 9.66 -23.72 10.55
C LEU A 16 9.09 -23.41 11.96
N CYS A 17 9.73 -23.90 13.03
CA CYS A 17 9.30 -23.64 14.39
C CYS A 17 9.59 -22.20 14.85
N VAL A 18 10.67 -21.56 14.36
CA VAL A 18 10.96 -20.14 14.63
C VAL A 18 9.95 -19.23 13.93
N ILE A 19 9.54 -19.56 12.68
CA ILE A 19 8.52 -18.78 11.94
C ILE A 19 7.13 -18.89 12.61
N LEU A 20 6.82 -20.01 13.28
CA LEU A 20 5.55 -20.21 13.99
C LEU A 20 5.54 -19.62 15.41
N SER A 21 6.70 -19.32 16.02
CA SER A 21 6.77 -18.67 17.33
C SER A 21 6.60 -17.15 17.27
N ASP A 22 6.92 -16.51 16.15
CA ASP A 22 6.70 -15.06 15.92
C ASP A 22 5.21 -14.70 15.72
N ASN A 23 4.32 -15.70 15.56
CA ASN A 23 2.87 -15.50 15.44
C ASN A 23 2.19 -15.07 16.76
N LYS A 24 2.90 -14.98 17.88
CA LYS A 24 2.34 -14.56 19.19
C LYS A 24 2.48 -13.06 19.48
N GLU A 25 3.25 -12.31 18.73
CA GLU A 25 3.41 -10.86 18.98
C GLU A 25 2.27 -10.00 18.42
N ASN A 26 1.42 -10.55 17.56
CA ASN A 26 0.33 -9.80 16.90
C ASN A 26 -0.95 -9.65 17.73
N THR A 27 -1.01 -10.18 18.96
CA THR A 27 -2.27 -10.30 19.72
C THR A 27 -2.60 -9.13 20.64
N ASN A 28 -1.82 -8.04 20.65
CA ASN A 28 -2.05 -6.97 21.62
C ASN A 28 -1.96 -5.53 21.05
N MET A 29 -2.23 -5.34 19.74
CA MET A 29 -2.30 -3.98 19.18
C MET A 29 -3.61 -3.31 19.60
N ASN A 30 -3.50 -2.09 20.15
CA ASN A 30 -4.67 -1.27 20.50
C ASN A 30 -5.15 -0.45 19.30
N ILE A 31 -5.61 -1.13 18.22
CA ILE A 31 -6.15 -0.45 17.04
C ILE A 31 -7.32 0.51 17.37
N PRO A 32 -8.23 0.22 18.31
CA PRO A 32 -9.28 1.14 18.69
C PRO A 32 -8.80 2.55 19.06
N VAL A 33 -7.60 2.72 19.65
CA VAL A 33 -7.08 4.04 20.02
C VAL A 33 -6.80 4.92 18.79
N ILE A 34 -6.44 4.31 17.65
CA ILE A 34 -6.26 5.01 16.37
C ILE A 34 -7.58 5.67 15.95
N PHE A 35 -8.67 4.88 15.96
CA PHE A 35 -10.00 5.37 15.59
C PHE A 35 -10.51 6.41 16.58
N GLN A 36 -10.26 6.24 17.88
CA GLN A 36 -10.62 7.20 18.91
C GLN A 36 -9.95 8.55 18.62
N PHE A 37 -8.61 8.57 18.50
CA PHE A 37 -7.86 9.79 18.19
C PHE A 37 -8.36 10.48 16.92
N LEU A 38 -8.55 9.72 15.83
CA LEU A 38 -8.96 10.29 14.55
C LEU A 38 -10.37 10.89 14.60
N LYS A 39 -11.32 10.28 15.32
CA LYS A 39 -12.65 10.84 15.55
C LYS A 39 -12.58 12.13 16.37
N GLU A 40 -11.79 12.13 17.43
CA GLU A 40 -11.67 13.28 18.32
C GLU A 40 -10.95 14.46 17.63
N VAL A 41 -9.86 14.23 16.89
CA VAL A 41 -9.17 15.29 16.15
C VAL A 41 -10.02 15.82 14.99
N SER A 42 -10.85 14.99 14.37
CA SER A 42 -11.79 15.45 13.33
C SER A 42 -12.84 16.41 13.90
N ALA A 43 -13.35 16.13 15.11
CA ALA A 43 -14.32 16.98 15.79
C ALA A 43 -13.70 18.26 16.38
N ASN A 44 -12.40 18.27 16.69
CA ASN A 44 -11.71 19.34 17.41
C ASN A 44 -10.41 19.76 16.69
N ASN A 45 -10.47 20.00 15.38
CA ASN A 45 -9.26 20.19 14.55
C ASN A 45 -8.63 21.57 14.73
N ASN A 46 -8.02 21.81 15.89
CA ASN A 46 -7.32 23.03 16.25
C ASN A 46 -6.07 22.72 17.12
N ARG A 47 -5.16 23.70 17.22
CA ARG A 47 -3.87 23.52 17.92
C ARG A 47 -4.03 23.39 19.44
N GLU A 48 -4.99 24.07 20.02
CA GLU A 48 -5.22 24.04 21.48
C GLU A 48 -5.63 22.64 21.93
N TRP A 49 -6.65 22.08 21.27
CA TRP A 49 -7.10 20.72 21.54
C TRP A 49 -5.97 19.69 21.31
N PHE A 50 -5.27 19.78 20.18
CA PHE A 50 -4.19 18.84 19.85
C PHE A 50 -3.08 18.86 20.90
N ASN A 51 -2.67 20.04 21.36
CA ASN A 51 -1.63 20.17 22.37
C ASN A 51 -2.08 19.59 23.72
N ALA A 52 -3.35 19.72 24.07
CA ALA A 52 -3.92 19.15 25.29
C ALA A 52 -4.09 17.61 25.22
N HIS A 53 -4.15 17.04 24.02
CA HIS A 53 -4.35 15.59 23.78
C HIS A 53 -3.16 14.95 23.05
N LYS A 54 -1.96 15.49 23.24
CA LYS A 54 -0.75 15.00 22.56
C LYS A 54 -0.43 13.55 22.91
N ASP A 55 -0.69 13.13 24.15
CA ASP A 55 -0.44 11.76 24.60
C ASP A 55 -1.32 10.77 23.84
N LEU A 56 -2.60 11.10 23.57
CA LEU A 56 -3.49 10.28 22.77
C LEU A 56 -3.00 10.16 21.32
N TYR A 57 -2.48 11.25 20.74
CA TYR A 57 -1.86 11.22 19.43
C TYR A 57 -0.62 10.30 19.38
N GLU A 58 0.28 10.42 20.35
CA GLU A 58 1.51 9.62 20.40
C GLU A 58 1.18 8.13 20.61
N GLU A 59 0.14 7.80 21.36
CA GLU A 59 -0.33 6.42 21.49
C GLU A 59 -0.92 5.91 20.17
N ALA A 60 -1.84 6.65 19.55
CA ALA A 60 -2.45 6.27 18.28
C ALA A 60 -1.40 6.12 17.16
N ARG A 61 -0.39 7.00 17.12
CA ARG A 61 0.72 6.93 16.18
C ARG A 61 1.55 5.67 16.40
N ARG A 62 1.90 5.36 17.64
CA ARG A 62 2.66 4.15 17.98
C ARG A 62 1.92 2.89 17.57
N GLU A 63 0.62 2.81 17.83
CA GLU A 63 -0.18 1.66 17.43
C GLU A 63 -0.33 1.53 15.90
N PHE A 64 -0.40 2.65 15.18
CA PHE A 64 -0.36 2.65 13.72
C PHE A 64 1.01 2.21 13.18
N GLU A 65 2.10 2.62 13.81
CA GLU A 65 3.46 2.17 13.46
C GLU A 65 3.64 0.67 13.74
N ASN A 66 3.07 0.14 14.83
CA ASN A 66 3.04 -1.29 15.14
C ASN A 66 2.27 -2.07 14.06
N LEU A 67 1.09 -1.58 13.67
CA LEU A 67 0.29 -2.17 12.59
C LEU A 67 1.07 -2.22 11.27
N LEU A 68 1.70 -1.12 10.87
CA LEU A 68 2.52 -1.08 9.66
C LEU A 68 3.70 -2.04 9.72
N SER A 69 4.37 -2.15 10.88
CA SER A 69 5.47 -3.10 11.08
C SER A 69 5.01 -4.54 10.85
N ALA A 70 3.86 -4.91 11.41
CA ALA A 70 3.28 -6.24 11.21
C ALA A 70 2.91 -6.48 9.74
N ILE A 71 2.32 -5.49 9.05
CA ILE A 71 1.98 -5.58 7.63
C ILE A 71 3.25 -5.71 6.78
N ILE A 72 4.30 -4.93 7.02
CA ILE A 72 5.60 -5.02 6.33
C ILE A 72 6.18 -6.44 6.46
N THR A 73 6.13 -7.00 7.66
CA THR A 73 6.58 -8.37 7.92
C THR A 73 5.82 -9.38 7.06
N ARG A 74 4.51 -9.26 6.96
CA ARG A 74 3.69 -10.14 6.11
C ARG A 74 3.93 -9.95 4.62
N ILE A 75 4.04 -8.71 4.14
CA ILE A 75 4.35 -8.41 2.74
C ILE A 75 5.71 -8.99 2.36
N SER A 76 6.72 -8.92 3.24
CA SER A 76 8.07 -9.44 2.97
C SER A 76 8.13 -10.94 2.74
N LEU A 77 7.06 -11.69 3.02
CA LEU A 77 6.96 -13.13 2.72
C LEU A 77 6.71 -13.41 1.23
N PHE A 78 6.10 -12.48 0.50
CA PHE A 78 5.83 -12.62 -0.93
C PHE A 78 6.46 -11.52 -1.79
N ASP A 79 6.93 -10.42 -1.19
CA ASP A 79 7.67 -9.34 -1.85
C ASP A 79 9.01 -9.11 -1.15
N GLU A 80 10.06 -9.71 -1.70
CA GLU A 80 11.40 -9.64 -1.13
C GLU A 80 11.97 -8.21 -1.12
N SER A 81 11.53 -7.35 -2.04
CA SER A 81 11.97 -5.95 -2.12
C SER A 81 11.60 -5.14 -0.85
N ILE A 82 10.57 -5.57 -0.12
CA ILE A 82 10.09 -4.91 1.10
C ILE A 82 10.89 -5.32 2.35
N ARG A 83 11.75 -6.33 2.27
CA ARG A 83 12.59 -6.72 3.40
C ARG A 83 13.49 -5.57 3.85
N GLY A 84 13.43 -5.25 5.14
CA GLY A 84 14.25 -4.20 5.75
C GLY A 84 13.69 -2.78 5.60
N VAL A 85 12.55 -2.59 4.96
CA VAL A 85 11.85 -1.30 4.95
C VAL A 85 11.50 -0.88 6.36
N GLN A 86 11.87 0.35 6.72
CA GLN A 86 11.66 0.88 8.07
C GLN A 86 10.32 1.63 8.14
N VAL A 87 9.54 1.38 9.18
CA VAL A 87 8.22 2.03 9.40
C VAL A 87 8.29 3.55 9.38
N LYS A 88 9.35 4.14 9.97
CA LYS A 88 9.59 5.60 9.96
C LYS A 88 9.65 6.22 8.56
N ASP A 89 10.09 5.43 7.57
CA ASP A 89 10.20 5.88 6.19
C ASP A 89 8.88 5.73 5.42
N CYS A 90 7.91 4.98 5.99
CA CYS A 90 6.59 4.74 5.41
C CYS A 90 5.54 5.76 5.86
N THR A 91 5.62 6.25 7.11
CA THR A 91 4.56 7.07 7.72
C THR A 91 4.59 8.52 7.26
N TYR A 92 3.42 9.16 7.23
CA TYR A 92 3.27 10.57 6.96
C TYR A 92 2.98 11.35 8.26
N ARG A 93 3.46 12.60 8.32
CA ARG A 93 3.14 13.50 9.43
C ARG A 93 1.65 13.81 9.49
N ILE A 94 1.13 14.01 10.69
CA ILE A 94 -0.27 14.39 10.93
C ILE A 94 -0.59 15.82 10.46
N TYR A 95 0.41 16.72 10.43
CA TYR A 95 0.24 18.10 10.03
C TYR A 95 -0.10 18.25 8.55
N ARG A 96 -1.11 19.07 8.24
CA ARG A 96 -1.48 19.44 6.89
C ARG A 96 -0.61 20.58 6.36
N ASP A 97 -0.37 20.58 5.05
CA ASP A 97 0.12 21.77 4.37
C ASP A 97 -1.08 22.62 3.90
N THR A 98 -1.36 23.67 4.67
CA THR A 98 -2.54 24.52 4.44
C THR A 98 -2.24 25.78 3.63
N ARG A 99 -1.00 25.93 3.09
CA ARG A 99 -0.59 27.16 2.38
C ARG A 99 -1.50 27.50 1.21
N PHE A 100 -1.88 26.50 0.42
CA PHE A 100 -2.69 26.64 -0.78
C PHE A 100 -4.11 26.07 -0.63
N SER A 101 -4.49 25.59 0.56
CA SER A 101 -5.82 25.05 0.84
C SER A 101 -6.77 26.15 1.31
N GLN A 102 -8.03 26.08 0.89
CA GLN A 102 -9.12 26.90 1.46
C GLN A 102 -9.43 26.45 2.89
N ASP A 103 -9.45 25.17 3.14
CA ASP A 103 -9.57 24.60 4.48
C ASP A 103 -8.25 24.75 5.25
N LYS A 104 -8.30 25.51 6.34
CA LYS A 104 -7.14 25.84 7.20
C LYS A 104 -7.02 24.96 8.45
N THR A 105 -7.79 23.88 8.57
CA THR A 105 -7.63 22.92 9.65
C THR A 105 -6.20 22.36 9.65
N PRO A 106 -5.50 22.38 10.81
CA PRO A 106 -4.06 22.12 10.85
C PRO A 106 -3.67 20.64 10.78
N TYR A 107 -4.59 19.72 11.06
CA TYR A 107 -4.31 18.29 11.17
C TYR A 107 -5.09 17.48 10.14
N LYS A 108 -4.52 16.35 9.75
CA LYS A 108 -5.21 15.33 8.96
C LYS A 108 -6.19 14.57 9.84
N THR A 109 -7.26 14.08 9.23
CA THR A 109 -8.29 13.23 9.86
C THR A 109 -8.01 11.74 9.64
N HIS A 110 -6.83 11.43 9.12
CA HIS A 110 -6.39 10.07 8.83
C HIS A 110 -4.92 9.85 9.21
N LEU A 111 -4.56 8.59 9.41
CA LEU A 111 -3.18 8.12 9.40
C LEU A 111 -2.95 7.31 8.13
N GLY A 112 -1.85 7.59 7.45
CA GLY A 112 -1.47 6.91 6.20
C GLY A 112 -0.04 6.41 6.25
N GLY A 113 0.21 5.26 5.64
CA GLY A 113 1.53 4.67 5.49
C GLY A 113 1.73 4.13 4.08
N TYR A 114 2.84 4.52 3.42
CA TYR A 114 3.22 4.03 2.11
C TYR A 114 4.48 3.17 2.21
N ILE A 115 4.30 1.89 2.02
CA ILE A 115 5.34 0.87 2.11
C ILE A 115 5.94 0.71 0.72
N ASN A 116 7.18 1.16 0.55
CA ASN A 116 7.89 1.13 -0.73
C ASN A 116 9.39 0.89 -0.49
N ALA A 117 10.00 0.00 -1.26
CA ALA A 117 11.41 -0.37 -1.15
C ALA A 117 12.37 0.82 -1.35
N ARG A 118 11.97 1.78 -2.19
CA ARG A 118 12.76 2.98 -2.52
C ARG A 118 12.27 4.24 -1.78
N GLY A 119 11.38 4.04 -0.78
CA GLY A 119 10.83 5.10 0.05
C GLY A 119 9.64 5.83 -0.59
N LYS A 120 8.92 6.60 0.22
CA LYS A 120 7.62 7.22 -0.13
C LYS A 120 7.67 8.37 -1.14
N LYS A 121 8.85 8.74 -1.64
CA LYS A 121 9.03 9.76 -2.69
C LYS A 121 9.40 9.15 -4.04
N SER A 122 9.55 7.84 -4.10
CA SER A 122 9.87 7.13 -5.33
C SER A 122 8.66 7.09 -6.26
N ASP A 123 8.92 7.07 -7.56
CA ASP A 123 7.93 6.84 -8.61
C ASP A 123 7.43 5.38 -8.64
N HIS A 124 8.17 4.47 -7.99
CA HIS A 124 7.85 3.05 -7.94
C HIS A 124 6.53 2.79 -7.22
N CYS A 125 5.84 1.76 -7.68
CA CYS A 125 4.65 1.23 -7.03
C CYS A 125 4.98 0.71 -5.63
N GLY A 126 4.12 1.00 -4.66
CA GLY A 126 4.18 0.51 -3.29
C GLY A 126 2.78 0.19 -2.76
N TYR A 127 2.73 -0.14 -1.48
CA TYR A 127 1.53 -0.55 -0.76
C TYR A 127 1.10 0.56 0.21
N TYR A 128 -0.13 1.00 0.11
CA TYR A 128 -0.65 2.11 0.92
C TYR A 128 -1.76 1.66 1.85
N VAL A 129 -1.59 1.95 3.13
CA VAL A 129 -2.58 1.73 4.18
C VAL A 129 -3.13 3.08 4.63
N HIS A 130 -4.45 3.23 4.63
CA HIS A 130 -5.15 4.43 5.06
C HIS A 130 -6.19 4.10 6.11
N ILE A 131 -6.06 4.71 7.27
CA ILE A 131 -7.06 4.61 8.34
C ILE A 131 -7.67 5.99 8.55
N GLU A 132 -8.94 6.09 8.19
CA GLU A 132 -9.80 7.25 8.46
C GLU A 132 -11.17 6.72 8.85
N PRO A 133 -11.74 7.11 9.99
CA PRO A 133 -13.06 6.63 10.41
C PRO A 133 -14.13 6.84 9.33
N GLY A 134 -14.74 5.74 8.87
CA GLY A 134 -15.73 5.73 7.79
C GLY A 134 -15.15 5.81 6.37
N ASN A 135 -13.84 5.90 6.19
CA ASN A 135 -13.18 6.02 4.90
C ASN A 135 -11.81 5.29 4.87
N CYS A 136 -11.75 4.10 5.44
CA CYS A 136 -10.52 3.30 5.40
C CYS A 136 -10.33 2.68 4.02
N LEU A 137 -9.07 2.55 3.57
CA LEU A 137 -8.75 1.86 2.32
C LEU A 137 -7.35 1.27 2.32
N LEU A 138 -7.17 0.29 1.44
CA LEU A 138 -5.90 -0.25 1.01
C LEU A 138 -5.70 0.14 -0.46
N ALA A 139 -4.53 0.63 -0.80
CA ALA A 139 -4.24 1.07 -2.16
C ALA A 139 -2.81 0.73 -2.57
N GLY A 140 -2.53 0.87 -3.84
CA GLY A 140 -1.18 0.78 -4.35
C GLY A 140 -1.09 1.32 -5.77
N GLY A 141 0.12 1.28 -6.31
CA GLY A 141 0.38 1.83 -7.62
C GLY A 141 1.40 2.96 -7.59
N SER A 142 1.58 3.58 -8.74
CA SER A 142 2.48 4.71 -8.96
C SER A 142 1.67 5.99 -9.07
N TYR A 143 1.71 6.80 -8.01
CA TYR A 143 0.94 8.04 -7.90
C TYR A 143 1.76 9.25 -8.34
N CYS A 144 1.13 10.17 -9.09
CA CYS A 144 1.76 11.42 -9.54
C CYS A 144 3.07 11.22 -10.33
N LEU A 145 3.11 10.25 -11.24
CA LEU A 145 4.29 10.01 -12.08
C LEU A 145 4.71 11.25 -12.87
N PRO A 146 6.02 11.53 -12.98
CA PRO A 146 6.53 12.52 -13.91
C PRO A 146 6.04 12.24 -15.35
N PRO A 147 5.82 13.27 -16.18
CA PRO A 147 5.25 13.08 -17.52
C PRO A 147 6.04 12.11 -18.42
N LYS A 148 7.37 12.04 -18.27
CA LYS A 148 8.23 11.13 -19.01
C LYS A 148 8.02 9.68 -18.56
N THR A 149 8.02 9.44 -17.26
CA THR A 149 7.79 8.12 -16.64
C THR A 149 6.38 7.64 -16.95
N LEU A 150 5.35 8.51 -16.82
CA LEU A 150 3.98 8.19 -17.20
C LEU A 150 3.85 7.78 -18.68
N LYS A 151 4.60 8.45 -19.58
CA LYS A 151 4.62 8.07 -20.98
C LYS A 151 5.27 6.70 -21.20
N ALA A 152 6.34 6.39 -20.48
CA ALA A 152 7.00 5.08 -20.54
C ALA A 152 6.06 3.96 -20.05
N VAL A 153 5.38 4.17 -18.92
CA VAL A 153 4.37 3.22 -18.40
C VAL A 153 3.23 3.01 -19.42
N ARG A 154 2.72 4.08 -20.03
CA ARG A 154 1.70 3.94 -21.11
C ARG A 154 2.22 3.17 -22.32
N GLN A 155 3.48 3.36 -22.69
CA GLN A 155 4.11 2.61 -23.75
C GLN A 155 4.21 1.13 -23.40
N ALA A 156 4.68 0.81 -22.20
CA ALA A 156 4.75 -0.58 -21.73
C ALA A 156 3.38 -1.25 -21.71
N VAL A 157 2.33 -0.55 -21.24
CA VAL A 157 0.94 -1.06 -21.26
C VAL A 157 0.45 -1.28 -22.70
N TYR A 158 0.82 -0.40 -23.64
CA TYR A 158 0.44 -0.54 -25.05
C TYR A 158 1.14 -1.74 -25.70
N ASP A 159 2.45 -1.86 -25.48
CA ASP A 159 3.29 -2.88 -26.12
C ASP A 159 3.04 -4.29 -25.51
N ASN A 160 2.67 -4.35 -24.21
CA ASN A 160 2.44 -5.60 -23.48
C ASN A 160 0.99 -5.69 -22.98
N ILE A 161 0.03 -5.33 -23.84
CA ILE A 161 -1.38 -5.19 -23.43
C ILE A 161 -1.99 -6.50 -22.93
N ASP A 162 -1.63 -7.62 -23.52
CA ASP A 162 -2.18 -8.93 -23.11
C ASP A 162 -1.68 -9.32 -21.71
N GLU A 163 -0.41 -9.05 -21.38
CA GLU A 163 0.13 -9.25 -20.05
C GLU A 163 -0.56 -8.33 -19.05
N PHE A 164 -0.62 -7.01 -19.35
CA PHE A 164 -1.26 -6.04 -18.47
C PHE A 164 -2.72 -6.40 -18.19
N ARG A 165 -3.49 -6.77 -19.22
CA ARG A 165 -4.86 -7.25 -19.06
C ARG A 165 -4.95 -8.53 -18.25
N GLY A 166 -4.04 -9.48 -18.51
CA GLY A 166 -3.96 -10.73 -17.74
C GLY A 166 -3.80 -10.47 -16.24
N ILE A 167 -3.16 -9.37 -15.86
CA ILE A 167 -3.02 -8.93 -14.47
C ILE A 167 -4.29 -8.25 -13.98
N VAL A 168 -4.69 -7.13 -14.62
CA VAL A 168 -5.75 -6.25 -14.07
C VAL A 168 -7.16 -6.78 -14.30
N GLU A 169 -7.35 -7.71 -15.24
CA GLU A 169 -8.62 -8.40 -15.48
C GLU A 169 -8.72 -9.76 -14.78
N ASN A 170 -7.64 -10.21 -14.10
CA ASN A 170 -7.65 -11.42 -13.29
C ASN A 170 -8.75 -11.33 -12.21
N PRO A 171 -9.60 -12.36 -12.04
CA PRO A 171 -10.68 -12.34 -11.05
C PRO A 171 -10.20 -12.07 -9.62
N ASP A 172 -9.06 -12.62 -9.21
CA ASP A 172 -8.51 -12.44 -7.87
C ASP A 172 -8.04 -10.99 -7.65
N PHE A 173 -7.47 -10.35 -8.66
CA PHE A 173 -7.13 -8.92 -8.64
C PHE A 173 -8.40 -8.06 -8.61
N LYS A 174 -9.34 -8.30 -9.55
CA LYS A 174 -10.57 -7.52 -9.73
C LYS A 174 -11.49 -7.57 -8.51
N GLN A 175 -11.47 -8.65 -7.75
CA GLN A 175 -12.24 -8.79 -6.51
C GLN A 175 -11.94 -7.64 -5.54
N TYR A 176 -10.69 -7.20 -5.48
CA TYR A 176 -10.23 -6.14 -4.57
C TYR A 176 -10.04 -4.80 -5.28
N PHE A 177 -9.57 -4.83 -6.52
CA PHE A 177 -9.17 -3.66 -7.28
C PHE A 177 -9.91 -3.59 -8.64
N PRO A 178 -11.21 -3.25 -8.63
CA PRO A 178 -12.03 -3.30 -9.84
C PRO A 178 -11.70 -2.21 -10.87
N VAL A 179 -10.99 -1.15 -10.44
CA VAL A 179 -10.65 0.01 -11.28
C VAL A 179 -9.18 0.35 -11.15
N ILE A 180 -8.53 0.65 -12.28
CA ILE A 180 -7.17 1.19 -12.35
C ILE A 180 -7.25 2.68 -12.69
N GLY A 181 -6.60 3.51 -11.84
CA GLY A 181 -6.60 4.97 -11.95
C GLY A 181 -7.89 5.60 -11.43
N GLU A 182 -7.79 6.85 -10.99
CA GLU A 182 -8.95 7.65 -10.53
C GLU A 182 -9.30 8.74 -11.54
N ASP A 183 -8.29 9.26 -12.22
CA ASP A 183 -8.40 10.37 -13.15
C ASP A 183 -8.02 9.93 -14.57
N PHE A 184 -8.81 10.36 -15.56
CA PHE A 184 -8.63 9.92 -16.94
C PHE A 184 -8.56 11.09 -17.92
N LEU A 185 -7.78 10.90 -18.99
CA LEU A 185 -7.82 11.79 -20.14
C LEU A 185 -9.16 11.62 -20.90
N LYS A 186 -9.69 12.70 -21.42
CA LYS A 186 -10.92 12.66 -22.26
C LYS A 186 -10.68 11.92 -23.58
N THR A 187 -9.48 12.00 -24.14
CA THR A 187 -9.08 11.40 -25.41
C THR A 187 -7.84 10.54 -25.24
N ALA A 188 -7.50 9.71 -26.24
CA ALA A 188 -6.26 8.98 -26.27
C ALA A 188 -5.06 9.94 -26.07
N PRO A 189 -4.04 9.53 -25.28
CA PRO A 189 -2.84 10.34 -25.11
C PRO A 189 -2.07 10.49 -26.43
N LYS A 190 -1.34 11.61 -26.55
CA LYS A 190 -0.56 11.91 -27.78
C LYS A 190 0.47 10.80 -28.06
N GLY A 191 0.48 10.31 -29.29
CA GLY A 191 1.41 9.25 -29.73
C GLY A 191 0.82 7.84 -29.73
N PHE A 192 -0.44 7.68 -29.29
CA PHE A 192 -1.14 6.40 -29.29
C PHE A 192 -2.36 6.42 -30.25
N PRO A 193 -2.71 5.28 -30.87
CA PRO A 193 -3.87 5.16 -31.74
C PRO A 193 -5.17 5.47 -30.97
N LYS A 194 -6.06 6.24 -31.58
CA LYS A 194 -7.34 6.59 -30.93
C LYS A 194 -8.34 5.44 -30.94
N ASP A 195 -8.20 4.56 -31.88
CA ASP A 195 -9.00 3.35 -32.13
C ASP A 195 -8.42 2.10 -31.49
N PHE A 196 -7.41 2.25 -30.63
CA PHE A 196 -6.88 1.13 -29.86
C PHE A 196 -7.96 0.56 -28.94
N GLU A 197 -8.24 -0.73 -29.05
CA GLU A 197 -9.34 -1.41 -28.34
C GLU A 197 -9.30 -1.17 -26.83
N TYR A 198 -8.09 -1.15 -26.24
CA TYR A 198 -7.86 -1.01 -24.80
C TYR A 198 -7.38 0.39 -24.41
N VAL A 199 -7.76 1.39 -25.16
CA VAL A 199 -7.33 2.80 -24.97
C VAL A 199 -7.67 3.36 -23.58
N GLN A 200 -8.67 2.79 -22.87
CA GLN A 200 -9.03 3.18 -21.52
C GLN A 200 -7.85 3.02 -20.52
N TYR A 201 -7.01 1.99 -20.69
CA TYR A 201 -5.82 1.81 -19.84
C TYR A 201 -4.73 2.85 -20.12
N LEU A 202 -4.66 3.38 -21.34
CA LEU A 202 -3.72 4.45 -21.70
C LEU A 202 -4.19 5.84 -21.23
N LYS A 203 -5.50 6.01 -20.99
CA LYS A 203 -6.08 7.28 -20.53
C LYS A 203 -5.85 7.57 -19.06
N CYS A 204 -5.40 6.59 -18.27
CA CYS A 204 -5.08 6.79 -16.86
C CYS A 204 -4.08 7.95 -16.71
N LYS A 205 -4.36 8.91 -15.81
CA LYS A 205 -3.41 9.96 -15.44
C LYS A 205 -2.40 9.47 -14.40
N GLU A 206 -2.74 8.39 -13.73
CA GLU A 206 -1.92 7.67 -12.75
C GLU A 206 -2.28 6.18 -12.79
N TYR A 207 -1.33 5.33 -12.43
CA TYR A 207 -1.54 3.88 -12.37
C TYR A 207 -1.64 3.45 -10.91
N THR A 208 -2.80 3.69 -10.33
CA THR A 208 -3.15 3.34 -8.96
C THR A 208 -4.35 2.42 -8.94
N CYS A 209 -4.49 1.66 -7.87
CA CYS A 209 -5.69 0.88 -7.56
C CYS A 209 -5.98 0.98 -6.06
N TYR A 210 -7.25 0.86 -5.67
CA TYR A 210 -7.63 0.92 -4.26
C TYR A 210 -8.80 -0.01 -3.95
N CYS A 211 -8.87 -0.39 -2.68
CA CYS A 211 -9.88 -1.26 -2.11
C CYS A 211 -10.40 -0.62 -0.82
N ASN A 212 -11.62 -0.09 -0.84
CA ASN A 212 -12.26 0.47 0.34
C ASN A 212 -12.55 -0.61 1.38
N GLN A 213 -12.32 -0.28 2.64
CA GLN A 213 -12.53 -1.17 3.75
C GLN A 213 -13.43 -0.51 4.81
N PRO A 214 -14.36 -1.23 5.44
CA PRO A 214 -15.07 -0.71 6.60
C PRO A 214 -14.13 -0.60 7.81
N ASP A 215 -14.46 0.27 8.77
CA ASP A 215 -13.69 0.40 10.03
C ASP A 215 -13.49 -0.94 10.73
N SER A 216 -14.50 -1.81 10.69
CA SER A 216 -14.47 -3.16 11.26
C SER A 216 -13.38 -4.07 10.67
N PHE A 217 -12.89 -3.77 9.46
CA PHE A 217 -11.79 -4.51 8.86
C PHE A 217 -10.52 -4.39 9.70
N PHE A 218 -10.14 -3.16 10.06
CA PHE A 218 -8.93 -2.92 10.86
C PHE A 218 -9.12 -3.26 12.35
N LEU A 219 -10.35 -3.27 12.83
CA LEU A 219 -10.67 -3.66 14.21
C LEU A 219 -10.71 -5.17 14.41
N ALA A 220 -10.69 -5.95 13.32
CA ALA A 220 -10.66 -7.41 13.38
C ALA A 220 -9.25 -7.93 13.75
N PRO A 221 -9.14 -9.02 14.54
CA PRO A 221 -7.84 -9.54 14.99
C PRO A 221 -6.97 -10.08 13.84
N ASP A 222 -7.57 -10.42 12.71
CA ASP A 222 -6.92 -10.93 11.49
C ASP A 222 -6.62 -9.86 10.44
N CYS A 223 -6.77 -8.57 10.79
CA CYS A 223 -6.64 -7.45 9.84
C CYS A 223 -5.28 -7.42 9.12
N VAL A 224 -4.19 -7.78 9.81
CA VAL A 224 -2.84 -7.83 9.23
C VAL A 224 -2.74 -8.89 8.15
N ASP A 225 -3.22 -10.12 8.43
CA ASP A 225 -3.15 -11.23 7.48
C ASP A 225 -4.05 -10.96 6.27
N ARG A 226 -5.25 -10.43 6.49
CA ARG A 226 -6.17 -10.02 5.40
C ARG A 226 -5.61 -8.89 4.56
N THR A 227 -4.94 -7.90 5.17
CA THR A 227 -4.25 -6.83 4.44
C THR A 227 -3.16 -7.39 3.54
N ALA A 228 -2.35 -8.31 4.07
CA ALA A 228 -1.28 -8.96 3.30
C ALA A 228 -1.84 -9.79 2.13
N GLU A 229 -2.95 -10.51 2.34
CA GLU A 229 -3.58 -11.28 1.25
C GLU A 229 -4.12 -10.37 0.13
N ILE A 230 -4.75 -9.25 0.48
CA ILE A 230 -5.18 -8.24 -0.51
C ILE A 230 -3.98 -7.69 -1.28
N PHE A 231 -2.90 -7.31 -0.60
CA PHE A 231 -1.70 -6.79 -1.25
C PHE A 231 -0.97 -7.83 -2.08
N LYS A 232 -1.05 -9.11 -1.74
CA LYS A 232 -0.51 -10.19 -2.55
C LYS A 232 -1.18 -10.27 -3.93
N GLN A 233 -2.49 -10.01 -4.00
CA GLN A 233 -3.19 -9.95 -5.30
C GLN A 233 -2.75 -8.74 -6.13
N MET A 234 -2.30 -7.66 -5.49
CA MET A 234 -1.77 -6.47 -6.17
C MET A 234 -0.33 -6.65 -6.69
N LYS A 235 0.43 -7.61 -6.14
CA LYS A 235 1.87 -7.78 -6.44
C LYS A 235 2.19 -7.86 -7.95
N PRO A 236 1.47 -8.63 -8.79
CA PRO A 236 1.75 -8.65 -10.23
C PRO A 236 1.62 -7.28 -10.90
N PHE A 237 0.65 -6.46 -10.48
CA PHE A 237 0.48 -5.09 -10.97
C PHE A 237 1.65 -4.18 -10.53
N ALA A 238 2.07 -4.31 -9.28
CA ALA A 238 3.24 -3.59 -8.76
C ALA A 238 4.52 -3.98 -9.52
N ASP A 239 4.72 -5.27 -9.81
CA ASP A 239 5.88 -5.77 -10.56
C ASP A 239 5.92 -5.23 -11.98
N PHE A 240 4.79 -5.25 -12.69
CA PHE A 240 4.70 -4.69 -14.04
C PHE A 240 5.10 -3.21 -14.07
N LEU A 241 4.60 -2.41 -13.14
CA LEU A 241 4.94 -0.99 -13.05
C LEU A 241 6.40 -0.78 -12.68
N ASN A 242 6.89 -1.49 -11.67
CA ASN A 242 8.25 -1.32 -11.15
C ASN A 242 9.30 -1.75 -12.18
N TYR A 243 9.07 -2.88 -12.86
CA TYR A 243 9.95 -3.31 -13.98
C TYR A 243 10.04 -2.23 -15.07
N THR A 244 8.89 -1.67 -15.46
CA THR A 244 8.86 -0.60 -16.47
C THR A 244 9.61 0.64 -16.03
N ILE A 245 9.49 1.04 -14.75
CA ILE A 245 10.16 2.23 -14.21
C ILE A 245 11.67 1.99 -14.13
N ASP A 246 12.09 0.81 -13.66
CA ASP A 246 13.50 0.41 -13.58
C ASP A 246 14.19 0.39 -14.95
N ASP A 247 13.48 -0.10 -16.01
CA ASP A 247 14.01 -0.13 -17.38
C ASP A 247 14.11 1.26 -18.02
N PHE A 248 13.35 2.21 -17.51
CA PHE A 248 13.32 3.59 -18.00
C PHE A 248 14.33 4.51 -17.32
N GLU A 249 14.70 4.26 -16.05
CA GLU A 249 15.68 5.05 -15.28
C GLU A 249 17.11 4.83 -15.78
#